data_53ee19c8d98b4c49c01bb0db60971355
#
_entry.id   53ee19c8d98b4c49c01bb0db60971355
#
_cell.length_a   1.000
_cell.length_b   1.000
_cell.length_c   1.000
_cell.angle_alpha   90.00
_cell.angle_beta   90.00
_cell.angle_gamma   90.00
#
_symmetry.space_group_name_H-M   'P 1'
#
loop_
_entity.id
_entity.type
_entity.pdbx_description
1 polymer ?
#
loop_
_entity_poly.entity_id
_entity_poly.type
_entity_poly.pdbx_seq_one_letter_code
_entity_poly.pdbx_strand_id
1 'polypeptide(L)'
;DKVITKSISRFARNTLDCLKYVRKLKELNIDIFFEKENIHTLEASGELLLTIMASLAQQESQTLSQNVKLGLQFRYQDGKVQVNHNHFLGYTKDADGNLIIDEEEAKVVRRIFREYLEGSSFRDIAEGLERDGIKTGAKKNKWHLSTIQGILRNEKYIGDALLQKTITTDFIEKTRIKNDGLLPQYYVKDCHPAIIPKDIFTQVQEEMVRRANMFSGEEGSKRRVYSS
;
A
#
# COMPACT_ATOMS: atom_id res chain seq x y z
N ASP A 1 16.72 32.98 29.12
CA ASP A 1 17.66 31.88 28.91
C ASP A 1 18.20 31.88 27.47
N LYS A 2 19.42 31.44 27.29
CA LYS A 2 20.09 31.43 25.97
C LYS A 2 20.89 30.15 25.80
N VAL A 3 20.82 29.55 24.61
CA VAL A 3 21.66 28.41 24.20
C VAL A 3 22.74 28.92 23.24
N ILE A 4 23.97 28.60 23.46
CA ILE A 4 25.10 28.93 22.57
C ILE A 4 25.61 27.62 21.95
N THR A 5 25.72 27.60 20.65
CA THR A 5 26.22 26.47 19.89
C THR A 5 27.17 26.93 18.80
N LYS A 6 28.19 26.14 18.53
CA LYS A 6 29.26 26.51 17.60
C LYS A 6 28.78 26.66 16.15
N SER A 7 27.78 25.88 15.74
CA SER A 7 27.23 25.96 14.39
C SER A 7 25.92 25.17 14.30
N ILE A 8 25.13 25.45 13.26
CA ILE A 8 23.90 24.72 12.94
C ILE A 8 24.17 23.20 12.78
N SER A 9 25.25 22.83 12.10
CA SER A 9 25.62 21.42 11.87
C SER A 9 26.03 20.66 13.15
N ARG A 10 26.37 21.36 14.20
CA ARG A 10 26.66 20.79 15.53
C ARG A 10 25.43 20.69 16.42
N PHE A 11 24.44 21.52 16.14
CA PHE A 11 23.21 21.58 16.90
C PHE A 11 22.28 20.40 16.57
N ALA A 12 22.19 20.00 15.30
CA ALA A 12 21.33 18.89 14.89
C ALA A 12 21.96 18.08 13.75
N ARG A 13 21.54 16.81 13.65
CA ARG A 13 22.07 15.85 12.66
C ARG A 13 21.45 16.03 11.26
N ASN A 14 20.26 16.59 11.18
CA ASN A 14 19.54 16.84 9.94
C ASN A 14 18.70 18.12 10.05
N THR A 15 18.22 18.61 8.92
CA THR A 15 17.47 19.87 8.80
C THR A 15 16.14 19.83 9.55
N LEU A 16 15.45 18.67 9.55
CA LEU A 16 14.16 18.51 10.24
C LEU A 16 14.30 18.57 11.76
N ASP A 17 15.28 17.90 12.33
CA ASP A 17 15.55 17.94 13.77
C ASP A 17 15.94 19.34 14.20
N CYS A 18 16.82 20.02 13.43
CA CYS A 18 17.19 21.39 13.70
C CYS A 18 15.97 22.31 13.74
N LEU A 19 15.12 22.27 12.72
CA LEU A 19 13.90 23.05 12.63
C LEU A 19 12.96 22.81 13.82
N LYS A 20 12.79 21.53 14.19
CA LYS A 20 11.93 21.12 15.33
C LYS A 20 12.43 21.70 16.66
N TYR A 21 13.72 21.56 16.93
CA TYR A 21 14.29 22.04 18.20
C TYR A 21 14.36 23.56 18.27
N VAL A 22 14.71 24.23 17.16
CA VAL A 22 14.72 25.70 17.12
C VAL A 22 13.30 26.25 17.36
N ARG A 23 12.25 25.70 16.70
CA ARG A 23 10.87 26.10 16.95
C ARG A 23 10.45 25.89 18.40
N LYS A 24 10.75 24.72 18.97
CA LYS A 24 10.41 24.40 20.37
C LYS A 24 11.08 25.36 21.36
N LEU A 25 12.35 25.69 21.16
CA LEU A 25 13.05 26.64 22.02
C LEU A 25 12.54 28.07 21.85
N LYS A 26 12.18 28.44 20.63
CA LYS A 26 11.55 29.73 20.33
C LYS A 26 10.17 29.87 21.00
N GLU A 27 9.35 28.83 21.02
CA GLU A 27 8.06 28.79 21.75
C GLU A 27 8.26 29.01 23.25
N LEU A 28 9.39 28.57 23.79
CA LEU A 28 9.77 28.80 25.19
C LEU A 28 10.48 30.12 25.42
N ASN A 29 10.57 30.97 24.39
CA ASN A 29 11.31 32.26 24.39
C ASN A 29 12.79 32.12 24.77
N ILE A 30 13.42 31.01 24.36
CA ILE A 30 14.85 30.72 24.55
C ILE A 30 15.59 31.00 23.25
N ASP A 31 16.51 31.95 23.29
CA ASP A 31 17.36 32.30 22.14
C ASP A 31 18.46 31.24 21.93
N ILE A 32 18.70 30.89 20.66
CA ILE A 32 19.86 30.09 20.26
C ILE A 32 20.79 30.98 19.44
N PHE A 33 22.02 31.05 19.88
CA PHE A 33 23.07 31.74 19.15
C PHE A 33 24.01 30.75 18.46
N PHE A 34 24.03 30.81 17.13
CA PHE A 34 24.96 30.04 16.28
C PHE A 34 26.20 30.89 16.02
N GLU A 35 27.33 30.58 16.72
CA GLU A 35 28.56 31.38 16.68
C GLU A 35 29.13 31.51 15.27
N LYS A 36 29.24 30.40 14.53
CA LYS A 36 29.84 30.37 13.19
C LYS A 36 29.06 31.17 12.17
N GLU A 37 27.73 31.05 12.21
CA GLU A 37 26.82 31.73 11.30
C GLU A 37 26.45 33.14 11.77
N ASN A 38 26.78 33.49 13.03
CA ASN A 38 26.43 34.76 13.69
C ASN A 38 24.93 35.05 13.64
N ILE A 39 24.11 34.07 13.99
CA ILE A 39 22.64 34.13 13.92
C ILE A 39 22.01 33.93 15.29
N HIS A 40 21.07 34.82 15.65
CA HIS A 40 20.19 34.71 16.79
C HIS A 40 18.80 34.24 16.36
N THR A 41 18.25 33.18 16.98
CA THR A 41 16.98 32.60 16.55
C THR A 41 15.74 33.45 16.88
N LEU A 42 15.83 34.36 17.85
CA LEU A 42 14.75 35.30 18.20
C LEU A 42 14.76 36.57 17.36
N GLU A 43 15.80 36.85 16.60
CA GLU A 43 15.91 38.01 15.71
C GLU A 43 15.36 37.74 14.30
N ALA A 44 15.28 38.77 13.46
CA ALA A 44 14.84 38.68 12.07
C ALA A 44 15.72 37.69 11.25
N SER A 45 17.00 37.64 11.53
CA SER A 45 17.94 36.66 10.94
C SER A 45 17.54 35.19 11.25
N GLY A 46 17.00 34.95 12.45
CA GLY A 46 16.49 33.65 12.85
C GLY A 46 15.21 33.26 12.12
N GLU A 47 14.30 34.18 11.83
CA GLU A 47 13.10 33.94 11.02
C GLU A 47 13.47 33.55 9.57
N LEU A 48 14.43 34.26 8.99
CA LEU A 48 14.94 33.94 7.66
C LEU A 48 15.57 32.54 7.65
N LEU A 49 16.40 32.22 8.66
CA LEU A 49 16.98 30.91 8.82
C LEU A 49 15.92 29.81 8.90
N LEU A 50 14.89 29.97 9.74
CA LEU A 50 13.80 29.00 9.87
C LEU A 50 13.05 28.77 8.55
N THR A 51 12.82 29.85 7.78
CA THR A 51 12.18 29.78 6.47
C THR A 51 13.03 29.00 5.46
N ILE A 52 14.33 29.27 5.40
CA ILE A 52 15.26 28.55 4.52
C ILE A 52 15.33 27.08 4.93
N MET A 53 15.46 26.79 6.22
CA MET A 53 15.53 25.41 6.73
C MET A 53 14.24 24.64 6.47
N ALA A 54 13.06 25.29 6.61
CA ALA A 54 11.79 24.66 6.29
C ALA A 54 11.71 24.29 4.79
N SER A 55 12.16 25.19 3.91
CA SER A 55 12.22 24.94 2.47
C SER A 55 13.17 23.80 2.12
N LEU A 56 14.37 23.77 2.71
CA LEU A 56 15.34 22.69 2.51
C LEU A 56 14.82 21.34 3.01
N ALA A 57 14.21 21.29 4.20
CA ALA A 57 13.62 20.08 4.75
C ALA A 57 12.49 19.52 3.86
N GLN A 58 11.68 20.40 3.29
CA GLN A 58 10.66 20.04 2.33
C GLN A 58 11.27 19.46 1.05
N GLN A 59 12.31 20.10 0.51
CA GLN A 59 13.01 19.64 -0.68
C GLN A 59 13.71 18.29 -0.47
N GLU A 60 14.39 18.07 0.67
CA GLU A 60 14.97 16.78 1.03
C GLU A 60 13.91 15.67 1.06
N SER A 61 12.75 15.94 1.67
CA SER A 61 11.63 14.99 1.73
C SER A 61 11.09 14.65 0.33
N GLN A 62 10.97 15.66 -0.56
CA GLN A 62 10.54 15.45 -1.95
C GLN A 62 11.55 14.60 -2.71
N THR A 63 12.84 14.91 -2.61
CA THR A 63 13.92 14.18 -3.30
C THR A 63 13.96 12.72 -2.83
N LEU A 64 13.86 12.49 -1.52
CA LEU A 64 13.82 11.13 -0.98
C LEU A 64 12.60 10.34 -1.52
N SER A 65 11.42 10.97 -1.56
CA SER A 65 10.22 10.36 -2.12
C SER A 65 10.38 10.02 -3.61
N GLN A 66 10.99 10.91 -4.40
CA GLN A 66 11.28 10.67 -5.82
C GLN A 66 12.27 9.51 -6.01
N ASN A 67 13.35 9.48 -5.24
CA ASN A 67 14.36 8.41 -5.31
C ASN A 67 13.76 7.05 -4.95
N VAL A 68 12.88 6.97 -3.94
CA VAL A 68 12.15 5.74 -3.61
C VAL A 68 11.23 5.31 -4.75
N LYS A 69 10.50 6.26 -5.38
CA LYS A 69 9.64 5.97 -6.55
C LYS A 69 10.47 5.43 -7.72
N LEU A 70 11.59 6.07 -8.04
CA LEU A 70 12.49 5.61 -9.12
C LEU A 70 13.04 4.22 -8.82
N GLY A 71 13.52 3.97 -7.61
CA GLY A 71 14.01 2.64 -7.20
C GLY A 71 12.94 1.54 -7.28
N LEU A 72 11.66 1.89 -7.03
CA LEU A 72 10.53 0.98 -7.23
C LEU A 72 10.29 0.72 -8.73
N GLN A 73 10.31 1.76 -9.57
CA GLN A 73 10.13 1.63 -11.01
C GLN A 73 11.19 0.73 -11.65
N PHE A 74 12.47 0.92 -11.31
CA PHE A 74 13.56 0.06 -11.78
C PHE A 74 13.33 -1.40 -11.38
N ARG A 75 12.94 -1.66 -10.12
CA ARG A 75 12.61 -3.02 -9.68
C ARG A 75 11.45 -3.63 -10.44
N TYR A 76 10.44 -2.83 -10.80
CA TYR A 76 9.30 -3.29 -11.59
C TYR A 76 9.71 -3.61 -13.03
N GLN A 77 10.59 -2.80 -13.62
CA GLN A 77 11.16 -3.05 -14.96
C GLN A 77 12.01 -4.33 -14.98
N ASP A 78 12.77 -4.59 -13.92
CA ASP A 78 13.55 -5.82 -13.72
C ASP A 78 12.69 -7.06 -13.40
N GLY A 79 11.36 -6.92 -13.31
CA GLY A 79 10.45 -8.01 -12.95
C GLY A 79 10.59 -8.51 -11.50
N LYS A 80 11.32 -7.79 -10.64
CA LYS A 80 11.49 -8.16 -9.23
C LYS A 80 10.25 -7.82 -8.43
N VAL A 81 9.40 -8.82 -8.25
CA VAL A 81 8.15 -8.70 -7.51
C VAL A 81 8.41 -8.83 -6.01
N GLN A 82 8.14 -7.76 -5.28
CA GLN A 82 8.14 -7.81 -3.82
C GLN A 82 6.69 -7.85 -3.31
N VAL A 83 6.25 -9.02 -2.83
CA VAL A 83 4.92 -9.19 -2.25
C VAL A 83 5.02 -9.14 -0.73
N ASN A 84 4.15 -8.34 -0.11
CA ASN A 84 3.99 -8.42 1.35
C ASN A 84 3.25 -9.72 1.68
N HIS A 85 3.95 -10.68 2.30
CA HIS A 85 3.47 -12.02 2.61
C HIS A 85 2.72 -12.12 3.94
N ASN A 86 2.85 -11.14 4.85
CA ASN A 86 2.33 -11.22 6.22
C ASN A 86 0.81 -11.47 6.32
N HIS A 87 0.07 -11.16 5.27
CA HIS A 87 -1.38 -11.34 5.21
C HIS A 87 -1.83 -11.97 3.88
N PHE A 88 -0.88 -12.58 3.16
CA PHE A 88 -1.14 -13.19 1.88
C PHE A 88 -1.40 -14.69 2.07
N LEU A 89 -2.67 -15.05 2.20
CA LEU A 89 -3.11 -16.42 2.45
C LEU A 89 -2.58 -17.36 1.36
N GLY A 90 -2.03 -18.50 1.77
CA GLY A 90 -1.49 -19.53 0.87
C GLY A 90 -0.02 -19.36 0.51
N TYR A 91 0.62 -18.29 0.95
CA TYR A 91 2.04 -18.06 0.68
C TYR A 91 2.81 -17.67 1.93
N THR A 92 4.04 -18.18 1.99
CA THR A 92 5.06 -17.80 2.95
C THR A 92 6.37 -17.46 2.23
N LYS A 93 7.44 -17.16 2.95
CA LYS A 93 8.76 -16.89 2.39
C LYS A 93 9.76 -17.94 2.78
N ASP A 94 10.66 -18.27 1.84
CA ASP A 94 11.88 -19.01 2.13
C ASP A 94 12.96 -18.12 2.79
N ALA A 95 14.14 -18.72 3.08
CA ALA A 95 15.27 -18.03 3.68
C ALA A 95 15.82 -16.89 2.80
N ASP A 96 15.67 -17.00 1.48
CA ASP A 96 16.13 -16.02 0.49
C ASP A 96 15.09 -14.92 0.24
N GLY A 97 13.90 -15.04 0.82
CA GLY A 97 12.82 -14.06 0.71
C GLY A 97 11.90 -14.27 -0.50
N ASN A 98 12.04 -15.38 -1.24
CA ASN A 98 11.13 -15.74 -2.32
C ASN A 98 9.81 -16.29 -1.78
N LEU A 99 8.73 -16.07 -2.53
CA LEU A 99 7.43 -16.65 -2.18
C LEU A 99 7.42 -18.15 -2.45
N ILE A 100 7.03 -18.91 -1.43
CA ILE A 100 6.76 -20.34 -1.51
C ILE A 100 5.33 -20.61 -1.05
N ILE A 101 4.75 -21.71 -1.54
CA ILE A 101 3.38 -22.10 -1.18
C ILE A 101 3.37 -22.67 0.24
N ASP A 102 2.46 -22.15 1.08
CA ASP A 102 2.04 -22.82 2.32
C ASP A 102 0.86 -23.75 1.97
N GLU A 103 1.11 -25.05 1.96
CA GLU A 103 0.13 -26.03 1.48
C GLU A 103 -1.15 -26.06 2.33
N GLU A 104 -1.09 -25.80 3.64
CA GLU A 104 -2.28 -25.78 4.48
C GLU A 104 -3.16 -24.56 4.16
N GLU A 105 -2.57 -23.41 4.01
CA GLU A 105 -3.30 -22.20 3.61
C GLU A 105 -3.72 -22.26 2.13
N ALA A 106 -2.94 -22.88 1.25
CA ALA A 106 -3.26 -23.05 -0.16
C ALA A 106 -4.51 -23.94 -0.37
N LYS A 107 -4.75 -24.93 0.49
CA LYS A 107 -5.99 -25.71 0.49
C LYS A 107 -7.22 -24.81 0.67
N VAL A 108 -7.12 -23.81 1.54
CA VAL A 108 -8.21 -22.85 1.76
C VAL A 108 -8.44 -21.98 0.52
N VAL A 109 -7.37 -21.51 -0.13
CA VAL A 109 -7.48 -20.76 -1.38
C VAL A 109 -8.16 -21.59 -2.47
N ARG A 110 -7.69 -22.82 -2.69
CA ARG A 110 -8.29 -23.76 -3.69
C ARG A 110 -9.76 -24.03 -3.38
N ARG A 111 -10.14 -24.17 -2.10
CA ARG A 111 -11.53 -24.35 -1.66
C ARG A 111 -12.38 -23.13 -2.03
N ILE A 112 -11.92 -21.89 -1.78
CA ILE A 112 -12.63 -20.67 -2.11
C ILE A 112 -12.93 -20.60 -3.63
N PHE A 113 -11.94 -20.90 -4.47
CA PHE A 113 -12.10 -20.92 -5.92
C PHE A 113 -13.09 -21.98 -6.38
N ARG A 114 -13.00 -23.21 -5.83
CA ARG A 114 -13.90 -24.31 -6.15
C ARG A 114 -15.35 -24.00 -5.76
N GLU A 115 -15.60 -23.63 -4.49
CA GLU A 115 -16.95 -23.34 -4.00
C GLU A 115 -17.62 -22.20 -4.80
N TYR A 116 -16.84 -21.21 -5.23
CA TYR A 116 -17.36 -20.14 -6.07
C TYR A 116 -17.80 -20.65 -7.44
N LEU A 117 -17.05 -21.53 -8.11
CA LEU A 117 -17.43 -22.14 -9.39
C LEU A 117 -18.59 -23.13 -9.23
N GLU A 118 -18.73 -23.79 -8.09
CA GLU A 118 -19.85 -24.65 -7.73
C GLU A 118 -21.15 -23.87 -7.48
N GLY A 119 -21.11 -22.54 -7.51
CA GLY A 119 -22.30 -21.68 -7.43
C GLY A 119 -22.47 -20.92 -6.13
N SER A 120 -21.63 -21.17 -5.11
CA SER A 120 -21.72 -20.48 -3.82
C SER A 120 -21.57 -18.96 -3.96
N SER A 121 -22.29 -18.22 -3.13
CA SER A 121 -22.09 -16.78 -3.02
C SER A 121 -20.88 -16.43 -2.14
N PHE A 122 -20.38 -15.20 -2.23
CA PHE A 122 -19.30 -14.74 -1.34
C PHE A 122 -19.67 -14.87 0.15
N ARG A 123 -20.95 -14.75 0.48
CA ARG A 123 -21.47 -14.90 1.84
C ARG A 123 -21.40 -16.36 2.30
N ASP A 124 -21.89 -17.27 1.48
CA ASP A 124 -21.91 -18.70 1.83
C ASP A 124 -20.50 -19.23 2.05
N ILE A 125 -19.54 -18.82 1.19
CA ILE A 125 -18.12 -19.15 1.33
C ILE A 125 -17.56 -18.59 2.64
N ALA A 126 -17.82 -17.32 2.95
CA ALA A 126 -17.34 -16.68 4.17
C ALA A 126 -17.89 -17.37 5.43
N GLU A 127 -19.20 -17.63 5.48
CA GLU A 127 -19.87 -18.33 6.59
C GLU A 127 -19.40 -19.78 6.73
N GLY A 128 -19.14 -20.47 5.60
CA GLY A 128 -18.56 -21.82 5.59
C GLY A 128 -17.17 -21.84 6.22
N LEU A 129 -16.30 -20.93 5.84
CA LEU A 129 -14.94 -20.82 6.41
C LEU A 129 -14.96 -20.46 7.90
N GLU A 130 -15.85 -19.55 8.32
CA GLU A 130 -16.04 -19.17 9.73
C GLU A 130 -16.52 -20.35 10.58
N ARG A 131 -17.49 -21.11 10.08
CA ARG A 131 -18.05 -22.31 10.74
C ARG A 131 -16.98 -23.38 10.94
N ASP A 132 -16.09 -23.54 9.97
CA ASP A 132 -14.99 -24.51 10.04
C ASP A 132 -13.80 -23.99 10.85
N GLY A 133 -13.90 -22.80 11.45
CA GLY A 133 -12.86 -22.19 12.29
C GLY A 133 -11.61 -21.75 11.52
N ILE A 134 -11.70 -21.62 10.20
CA ILE A 134 -10.57 -21.26 9.32
C ILE A 134 -10.32 -19.75 9.43
N LYS A 135 -9.07 -19.38 9.79
CA LYS A 135 -8.67 -17.99 9.93
C LYS A 135 -8.27 -17.37 8.59
N THR A 136 -8.52 -16.05 8.46
CA THR A 136 -8.04 -15.26 7.32
C THR A 136 -6.51 -15.18 7.29
N GLY A 137 -5.91 -14.73 6.19
CA GLY A 137 -4.46 -14.45 6.12
C GLY A 137 -3.97 -13.45 7.19
N ALA A 138 -4.85 -12.58 7.69
CA ALA A 138 -4.57 -11.69 8.83
C ALA A 138 -4.82 -12.37 10.20
N LYS A 139 -5.00 -13.69 10.23
CA LYS A 139 -5.25 -14.52 11.42
C LYS A 139 -6.52 -14.15 12.20
N LYS A 140 -7.48 -13.49 11.54
CA LYS A 140 -8.79 -13.13 12.11
C LYS A 140 -9.80 -14.26 11.85
N ASN A 141 -10.78 -14.39 12.76
CA ASN A 141 -11.84 -15.41 12.63
C ASN A 141 -12.95 -14.96 11.67
N LYS A 142 -13.16 -13.65 11.50
CA LYS A 142 -14.23 -13.11 10.67
C LYS A 142 -13.78 -12.92 9.23
N TRP A 143 -14.57 -13.45 8.28
CA TRP A 143 -14.37 -13.32 6.85
C TRP A 143 -15.29 -12.24 6.28
N HIS A 144 -14.72 -11.19 5.70
CA HIS A 144 -15.48 -10.16 5.00
C HIS A 144 -15.68 -10.56 3.53
N LEU A 145 -16.84 -10.21 2.95
CA LEU A 145 -17.15 -10.49 1.53
C LEU A 145 -16.08 -9.88 0.60
N SER A 146 -15.59 -8.69 0.94
CA SER A 146 -14.51 -8.03 0.20
C SER A 146 -13.19 -8.82 0.23
N THR A 147 -12.93 -9.60 1.28
CA THR A 147 -11.75 -10.46 1.36
C THR A 147 -11.87 -11.64 0.40
N ILE A 148 -13.03 -12.32 0.37
CA ILE A 148 -13.30 -13.41 -0.60
C ILE A 148 -13.19 -12.87 -2.03
N GLN A 149 -13.85 -11.75 -2.32
CA GLN A 149 -13.79 -11.11 -3.63
C GLN A 149 -12.36 -10.71 -4.01
N GLY A 150 -11.59 -10.20 -3.04
CA GLY A 150 -10.18 -9.83 -3.23
C GLY A 150 -9.31 -11.03 -3.57
N ILE A 151 -9.52 -12.19 -2.90
CA ILE A 151 -8.82 -13.44 -3.19
C ILE A 151 -9.12 -13.92 -4.60
N LEU A 152 -10.38 -14.01 -4.98
CA LEU A 152 -10.82 -14.49 -6.29
C LEU A 152 -10.35 -13.60 -7.47
N ARG A 153 -10.06 -12.30 -7.22
CA ARG A 153 -9.56 -11.35 -8.25
C ARG A 153 -8.05 -11.19 -8.26
N ASN A 154 -7.33 -11.83 -7.36
CA ASN A 154 -5.90 -11.58 -7.22
C ASN A 154 -5.09 -12.46 -8.16
N GLU A 155 -4.53 -11.86 -9.21
CA GLU A 155 -3.69 -12.53 -10.21
C GLU A 155 -2.44 -13.21 -9.62
N LYS A 156 -2.07 -12.85 -8.40
CA LYS A 156 -0.92 -13.49 -7.75
C LYS A 156 -1.16 -14.99 -7.45
N TYR A 157 -2.40 -15.42 -7.35
CA TYR A 157 -2.70 -16.84 -7.15
C TYR A 157 -2.39 -17.73 -8.35
N ILE A 158 -2.23 -17.13 -9.55
CA ILE A 158 -1.79 -17.83 -10.77
C ILE A 158 -0.29 -17.67 -11.06
N GLY A 159 0.48 -17.15 -10.09
CA GLY A 159 1.91 -16.92 -10.25
C GLY A 159 2.31 -15.63 -10.96
N ASP A 160 1.34 -14.83 -11.38
CA ASP A 160 1.57 -13.56 -12.08
C ASP A 160 1.49 -12.38 -11.08
N ALA A 161 1.98 -11.22 -11.46
CA ALA A 161 1.85 -10.02 -10.65
C ALA A 161 1.63 -8.75 -11.49
N LEU A 162 0.56 -8.01 -11.22
CA LEU A 162 0.37 -6.66 -11.75
C LEU A 162 0.94 -5.66 -10.74
N LEU A 163 1.98 -4.97 -11.16
CA LEU A 163 2.69 -3.96 -10.39
C LEU A 163 2.17 -2.57 -10.69
N GLN A 164 2.36 -1.63 -9.76
CA GLN A 164 1.93 -0.24 -9.88
C GLN A 164 0.41 -0.05 -10.02
N LYS A 165 -0.38 -0.90 -9.31
CA LYS A 165 -1.84 -0.79 -9.23
C LYS A 165 -2.33 0.51 -8.56
N THR A 166 -1.50 1.15 -7.74
CA THR A 166 -1.83 2.39 -7.03
C THR A 166 -0.69 3.38 -7.14
N ILE A 167 -1.03 4.66 -7.06
CA ILE A 167 -0.11 5.80 -7.12
C ILE A 167 -0.30 6.65 -5.87
N THR A 168 0.79 7.13 -5.28
CA THR A 168 0.75 8.16 -4.25
C THR A 168 0.86 9.52 -4.94
N THR A 169 -0.20 10.32 -4.91
CA THR A 169 -0.29 11.60 -5.62
C THR A 169 0.41 12.71 -4.88
N ASP A 170 0.28 12.74 -3.55
CA ASP A 170 0.90 13.76 -2.71
C ASP A 170 1.94 13.13 -1.76
N PHE A 171 3.12 13.77 -1.67
CA PHE A 171 4.19 13.32 -0.78
C PHE A 171 3.97 13.81 0.66
N ILE A 172 3.17 14.88 0.87
CA ILE A 172 2.84 15.44 2.19
C ILE A 172 1.69 14.65 2.81
N GLU A 173 0.55 14.58 2.12
CA GLU A 173 -0.66 13.90 2.60
C GLU A 173 -0.62 12.39 2.38
N LYS A 174 0.30 11.90 1.54
CA LYS A 174 0.46 10.47 1.17
C LYS A 174 -0.83 9.83 0.65
N THR A 175 -1.69 10.62 0.01
CA THR A 175 -2.94 10.15 -0.56
C THR A 175 -2.68 9.12 -1.65
N ARG A 176 -3.30 7.95 -1.53
CA ARG A 176 -3.13 6.82 -2.43
C ARG A 176 -4.36 6.66 -3.30
N ILE A 177 -4.18 6.72 -4.62
CA ILE A 177 -5.24 6.51 -5.60
C ILE A 177 -4.97 5.27 -6.45
N LYS A 178 -6.02 4.71 -7.05
CA LYS A 178 -5.89 3.64 -8.04
C LYS A 178 -5.21 4.18 -9.29
N ASN A 179 -4.34 3.39 -9.89
CA ASN A 179 -3.70 3.74 -11.16
C ASN A 179 -4.60 3.29 -12.32
N ASP A 180 -5.39 4.19 -12.83
CA ASP A 180 -6.26 3.97 -13.99
C ASP A 180 -5.61 4.48 -15.29
N GLY A 181 -4.30 4.23 -15.45
CA GLY A 181 -3.53 4.60 -16.65
C GLY A 181 -2.69 5.88 -16.51
N LEU A 182 -2.64 6.51 -15.33
CA LEU A 182 -1.80 7.70 -15.09
C LEU A 182 -0.30 7.40 -15.16
N LEU A 183 0.10 6.20 -14.76
CA LEU A 183 1.48 5.72 -14.85
C LEU A 183 1.50 4.32 -15.48
N PRO A 184 2.61 3.92 -16.14
CA PRO A 184 2.75 2.56 -16.66
C PRO A 184 2.54 1.51 -15.60
N GLN A 185 1.77 0.47 -15.90
CA GLN A 185 1.63 -0.73 -15.10
C GLN A 185 2.49 -1.84 -15.70
N TYR A 186 3.08 -2.67 -14.84
CA TYR A 186 3.96 -3.75 -15.27
C TYR A 186 3.32 -5.09 -14.91
N TYR A 187 3.06 -5.93 -15.91
CA TYR A 187 2.54 -7.27 -15.71
C TYR A 187 3.67 -8.27 -15.83
N VAL A 188 4.02 -8.93 -14.73
CA VAL A 188 5.08 -9.94 -14.67
C VAL A 188 4.42 -11.31 -14.60
N LYS A 189 4.74 -12.17 -15.57
CA LYS A 189 4.22 -13.53 -15.65
C LYS A 189 5.14 -14.51 -14.91
N ASP A 190 4.54 -15.53 -14.31
CA ASP A 190 5.24 -16.68 -13.72
C ASP A 190 6.37 -16.30 -12.75
N CYS A 191 6.15 -15.23 -11.95
CA CYS A 191 7.15 -14.70 -11.02
C CYS A 191 7.24 -15.44 -9.68
N HIS A 192 6.30 -16.35 -9.41
CA HIS A 192 6.29 -17.21 -8.22
C HIS A 192 5.40 -18.46 -8.47
N PRO A 193 5.49 -19.51 -7.63
CA PRO A 193 4.67 -20.71 -7.79
C PRO A 193 3.17 -20.40 -7.74
N ALA A 194 2.39 -20.93 -8.67
CA ALA A 194 0.95 -20.75 -8.73
C ALA A 194 0.21 -21.72 -7.81
N ILE A 195 -0.79 -21.24 -7.05
CA ILE A 195 -1.71 -22.06 -6.26
C ILE A 195 -2.90 -22.51 -7.11
N ILE A 196 -3.37 -21.64 -8.01
CA ILE A 196 -4.53 -21.82 -8.86
C ILE A 196 -4.08 -21.90 -10.33
N PRO A 197 -4.55 -22.88 -11.11
CA PRO A 197 -4.35 -22.92 -12.55
C PRO A 197 -4.95 -21.70 -13.26
N LYS A 198 -4.31 -21.24 -14.35
CA LYS A 198 -4.74 -20.04 -15.09
C LYS A 198 -6.15 -20.18 -15.71
N ASP A 199 -6.51 -21.39 -16.15
CA ASP A 199 -7.83 -21.72 -16.69
C ASP A 199 -8.93 -21.56 -15.63
N ILE A 200 -8.73 -22.10 -14.43
CA ILE A 200 -9.64 -21.96 -13.28
C ILE A 200 -9.83 -20.49 -12.90
N PHE A 201 -8.74 -19.74 -12.85
CA PHE A 201 -8.82 -18.30 -12.55
C PHE A 201 -9.64 -17.55 -13.61
N THR A 202 -9.42 -17.86 -14.90
CA THR A 202 -10.17 -17.24 -16.01
C THR A 202 -11.65 -17.55 -15.89
N GLN A 203 -12.03 -18.80 -15.66
CA GLN A 203 -13.43 -19.20 -15.45
C GLN A 203 -14.08 -18.43 -14.29
N VAL A 204 -13.35 -18.21 -13.19
CA VAL A 204 -13.83 -17.42 -12.05
C VAL A 204 -14.07 -15.95 -12.45
N GLN A 205 -13.15 -15.34 -13.24
CA GLN A 205 -13.36 -13.96 -13.70
C GLN A 205 -14.58 -13.83 -14.62
N GLU A 206 -14.77 -14.77 -15.55
CA GLU A 206 -15.94 -14.83 -16.43
C GLU A 206 -17.25 -15.00 -15.64
N GLU A 207 -17.25 -15.89 -14.65
CA GLU A 207 -18.41 -16.11 -13.77
C GLU A 207 -18.72 -14.88 -12.91
N MET A 208 -17.70 -14.14 -12.45
CA MET A 208 -17.91 -12.87 -11.76
C MET A 208 -18.59 -11.82 -12.64
N VAL A 209 -18.16 -11.71 -13.89
CA VAL A 209 -18.78 -10.79 -14.86
C VAL A 209 -20.21 -11.23 -15.17
N ARG A 210 -20.45 -12.54 -15.39
CA ARG A 210 -21.77 -13.10 -15.64
C ARG A 210 -22.76 -12.77 -14.51
N ARG A 211 -22.36 -13.03 -13.24
CA ARG A 211 -23.21 -12.74 -12.07
C ARG A 211 -23.47 -11.25 -11.92
N ALA A 212 -22.46 -10.39 -12.12
CA ALA A 212 -22.63 -8.94 -12.05
C ALA A 212 -23.64 -8.42 -13.07
N ASN A 213 -23.61 -8.94 -14.31
CA ASN A 213 -24.55 -8.56 -15.37
C ASN A 213 -25.99 -9.02 -15.09
N MET A 214 -26.19 -10.17 -14.45
CA MET A 214 -27.50 -10.63 -14.04
C MET A 214 -28.14 -9.68 -13.01
N PHE A 215 -27.39 -9.26 -12.00
CA PHE A 215 -27.89 -8.33 -10.99
C PHE A 215 -28.21 -6.93 -11.56
N SER A 216 -27.37 -6.41 -12.47
CA SER A 216 -27.63 -5.11 -13.12
C SER A 216 -28.83 -5.16 -14.07
N GLY A 217 -29.11 -6.28 -14.69
CA GLY A 217 -30.30 -6.49 -15.51
C GLY A 217 -31.60 -6.49 -14.68
N GLU A 218 -31.60 -7.07 -13.48
CA GLU A 218 -32.76 -7.09 -12.58
C GLU A 218 -33.05 -5.70 -11.98
N GLU A 219 -32.04 -4.90 -11.64
CA GLU A 219 -32.25 -3.52 -11.19
C GLU A 219 -32.82 -2.61 -12.29
N GLY A 220 -32.36 -2.79 -13.52
CA GLY A 220 -32.95 -2.07 -14.68
C GLY A 220 -34.40 -2.38 -14.92
N SER A 221 -34.85 -3.62 -14.68
CA SER A 221 -36.24 -4.04 -14.79
C SER A 221 -37.10 -3.45 -13.66
N LYS A 222 -36.61 -3.39 -12.43
CA LYS A 222 -37.37 -2.83 -11.29
C LYS A 222 -37.55 -1.32 -11.37
N ARG A 223 -36.58 -0.57 -11.95
CA ARG A 223 -36.70 0.89 -12.15
C ARG A 223 -37.73 1.28 -13.20
N ARG A 224 -38.03 0.41 -14.19
CA ARG A 224 -39.07 0.67 -15.22
C ARG A 224 -40.52 0.52 -14.73
N VAL A 225 -40.77 -0.14 -13.61
CA VAL A 225 -42.12 -0.39 -13.06
C VAL A 225 -42.68 0.80 -12.25
N TYR A 226 -41.84 1.77 -11.88
CA TYR A 226 -42.23 2.92 -11.04
C TYR A 226 -42.22 4.28 -11.76
N SER A 227 -42.21 4.32 -13.09
CA SER A 227 -42.37 5.55 -13.89
C SER A 227 -43.63 5.47 -14.75
N SER A 228 -44.78 5.63 -14.11
CA SER A 228 -46.06 5.99 -14.75
C SER A 228 -46.77 6.97 -13.85
#